data_a15bd5f58ca80188f838d2cdc7798139
#
_entry.id   a15bd5f58ca80188f838d2cdc7798139
#
_cell.length_a   1.000
_cell.length_b   1.000
_cell.length_c   1.000
_cell.angle_alpha   90.00
_cell.angle_beta   90.00
_cell.angle_gamma   90.00
#
_symmetry.space_group_name_H-M   'P 1'
#
loop_
_entity.id
_entity.type
_entity.pdbx_description
1 polymer ?
#
loop_
_entity_poly.entity_id
_entity_poly.type
_entity_poly.pdbx_seq_one_letter_code
_entity_poly.pdbx_strand_id
1 'polypeptide(L)'
;MTEEQRDLLCRGLTRLGVPYTPEAVERLGLYCRRLLEKNQVMNLTAITEPDQVAVRHMLDCLFQLSCGDFEGKRVIDIGSGGGFPGIPLQIARPSARFLLLDSRKKRVDFLQEVCDAMGLPAETMAGRAEEAAWQNQLREKFDIAVSR
;
A
#
# COMPACT_ATOMS: atom_id res chain seq x y z
N MET A 1 3.98 -12.78 -9.29
CA MET A 1 2.93 -12.40 -10.27
C MET A 1 3.31 -13.03 -11.59
N THR A 2 2.38 -13.77 -12.20
CA THR A 2 2.59 -14.37 -13.53
C THR A 2 2.57 -13.30 -14.63
N GLU A 3 2.97 -13.65 -15.85
CA GLU A 3 2.90 -12.73 -16.99
C GLU A 3 1.45 -12.30 -17.27
N GLU A 4 0.52 -13.24 -17.22
CA GLU A 4 -0.91 -12.97 -17.40
C GLU A 4 -1.49 -12.01 -16.34
N GLN A 5 -1.09 -12.18 -15.07
CA GLN A 5 -1.48 -11.28 -13.98
C GLN A 5 -0.91 -9.87 -14.18
N ARG A 6 0.34 -9.79 -14.66
CA ARG A 6 0.98 -8.54 -14.99
C ARG A 6 0.24 -7.81 -16.11
N ASP A 7 -0.05 -8.51 -17.18
CA ASP A 7 -0.81 -7.97 -18.33
C ASP A 7 -2.19 -7.45 -17.90
N LEU A 8 -2.85 -8.21 -17.04
CA LEU A 8 -4.16 -7.83 -16.53
C LEU A 8 -4.09 -6.56 -15.67
N LEU A 9 -3.07 -6.45 -14.81
CA LEU A 9 -2.81 -5.25 -14.01
C LEU A 9 -2.52 -4.04 -14.91
N CYS A 10 -1.63 -4.20 -15.88
CA CYS A 10 -1.27 -3.12 -16.82
C CYS A 10 -2.48 -2.63 -17.64
N ARG A 11 -3.28 -3.56 -18.16
CA ARG A 11 -4.53 -3.21 -18.87
C ARG A 11 -5.50 -2.48 -17.96
N GLY A 12 -5.64 -2.94 -16.71
CA GLY A 12 -6.48 -2.28 -15.71
C GLY A 12 -6.02 -0.84 -15.42
N LEU A 13 -4.74 -0.63 -15.18
CA LEU A 13 -4.16 0.70 -14.94
C LEU A 13 -4.35 1.63 -16.14
N THR A 14 -4.09 1.14 -17.33
CA THR A 14 -4.32 1.89 -18.59
C THR A 14 -5.79 2.30 -18.72
N ARG A 15 -6.71 1.38 -18.46
CA ARG A 15 -8.16 1.65 -18.53
C ARG A 15 -8.63 2.67 -17.48
N LEU A 16 -7.98 2.68 -16.31
CA LEU A 16 -8.25 3.64 -15.25
C LEU A 16 -7.54 5.00 -15.46
N GLY A 17 -6.71 5.12 -16.49
CA GLY A 17 -5.94 6.33 -16.75
C GLY A 17 -4.86 6.60 -15.70
N VAL A 18 -4.41 5.57 -14.97
CA VAL A 18 -3.38 5.67 -13.95
C VAL A 18 -2.00 5.46 -14.58
N PRO A 19 -1.12 6.46 -14.63
CA PRO A 19 0.24 6.30 -15.11
C PRO A 19 1.04 5.33 -14.24
N TYR A 20 1.82 4.46 -14.86
CA TYR A 20 2.68 3.50 -14.18
C TYR A 20 4.00 3.30 -14.94
N THR A 21 5.01 2.80 -14.23
CA THR A 21 6.28 2.38 -14.83
C THR A 21 6.43 0.86 -14.76
N PRO A 22 7.24 0.24 -15.63
CA PRO A 22 7.54 -1.19 -15.55
C PRO A 22 8.09 -1.59 -14.18
N GLU A 23 8.98 -0.75 -13.60
CA GLU A 23 9.57 -0.99 -12.28
C GLU A 23 8.50 -1.01 -11.17
N ALA A 24 7.50 -0.12 -11.25
CA ALA A 24 6.39 -0.12 -10.29
C ALA A 24 5.59 -1.42 -10.37
N VAL A 25 5.31 -1.92 -11.56
CA VAL A 25 4.60 -3.19 -11.78
C VAL A 25 5.40 -4.39 -11.22
N GLU A 26 6.72 -4.43 -11.43
CA GLU A 26 7.60 -5.46 -10.83
C GLU A 26 7.57 -5.41 -9.30
N ARG A 27 7.65 -4.22 -8.72
CA ARG A 27 7.62 -4.03 -7.26
C ARG A 27 6.26 -4.40 -6.67
N LEU A 28 5.17 -4.10 -7.35
CA LEU A 28 3.82 -4.56 -6.95
C LEU A 28 3.75 -6.09 -6.94
N GLY A 29 4.34 -6.76 -7.94
CA GLY A 29 4.43 -8.21 -7.98
C GLY A 29 5.25 -8.80 -6.84
N LEU A 30 6.36 -8.18 -6.47
CA LEU A 30 7.18 -8.57 -5.32
C LEU A 30 6.41 -8.42 -4.00
N TYR A 31 5.75 -7.29 -3.82
CA TYR A 31 4.91 -7.06 -2.65
C TYR A 31 3.78 -8.11 -2.54
N CYS A 32 3.10 -8.41 -3.65
CA CYS A 32 2.05 -9.43 -3.69
C CYS A 32 2.56 -10.80 -3.18
N ARG A 33 3.75 -11.23 -3.62
CA ARG A 33 4.36 -12.49 -3.15
C ARG A 33 4.61 -12.46 -1.65
N ARG A 34 5.24 -11.42 -1.12
CA ARG A 34 5.52 -11.27 0.32
C ARG A 34 4.25 -11.28 1.16
N LEU A 35 3.21 -10.60 0.67
CA LEU A 35 1.91 -10.57 1.33
C LEU A 35 1.30 -11.97 1.42
N LEU A 36 1.30 -12.73 0.31
CA LEU A 36 0.73 -14.08 0.27
C LEU A 36 1.51 -15.06 1.14
N GLU A 37 2.83 -14.99 1.13
CA GLU A 37 3.69 -15.80 2.01
C GLU A 37 3.38 -15.52 3.49
N LYS A 38 3.31 -14.27 3.88
CA LYS A 38 3.03 -13.88 5.27
C LYS A 38 1.58 -14.16 5.67
N ASN A 39 0.65 -14.07 4.72
CA ASN A 39 -0.77 -14.33 4.97
C ASN A 39 -1.05 -15.76 5.43
N GLN A 40 -0.21 -16.73 5.05
CA GLN A 40 -0.32 -18.12 5.51
C GLN A 40 -0.21 -18.25 7.04
N VAL A 41 0.46 -17.30 7.71
CA VAL A 41 0.71 -17.35 9.16
C VAL A 41 0.03 -16.23 9.94
N MET A 42 -0.42 -15.16 9.28
CA MET A 42 -0.89 -13.95 9.99
C MET A 42 -2.32 -13.50 9.65
N ASN A 43 -2.99 -14.08 8.68
CA ASN A 43 -4.31 -13.64 8.22
C ASN A 43 -4.38 -12.12 7.94
N LEU A 44 -3.46 -11.63 7.14
CA LEU A 44 -3.34 -10.22 6.78
C LEU A 44 -4.44 -9.75 5.83
N THR A 45 -4.93 -10.66 4.99
CA THR A 45 -6.01 -10.44 4.03
C THR A 45 -6.89 -11.66 3.92
N ALA A 46 -8.17 -11.46 3.69
CA ALA A 46 -9.14 -12.52 3.40
C ALA A 46 -9.02 -13.05 1.96
N ILE A 47 -8.36 -12.31 1.07
CA ILE A 47 -8.15 -12.72 -0.32
C ILE A 47 -6.83 -13.47 -0.40
N THR A 48 -6.91 -14.75 -0.67
CA THR A 48 -5.77 -15.68 -0.72
C THR A 48 -5.39 -16.10 -2.14
N GLU A 49 -6.28 -15.91 -3.09
CA GLU A 49 -6.04 -16.25 -4.47
C GLU A 49 -5.09 -15.23 -5.13
N PRO A 50 -3.92 -15.66 -5.65
CA PRO A 50 -2.92 -14.75 -6.20
C PRO A 50 -3.47 -13.82 -7.28
N ASP A 51 -4.34 -14.31 -8.15
CA ASP A 51 -4.95 -13.53 -9.24
C ASP A 51 -5.85 -12.42 -8.71
N GLN A 52 -6.62 -12.72 -7.67
CA GLN A 52 -7.50 -11.73 -7.04
C GLN A 52 -6.71 -10.68 -6.27
N VAL A 53 -5.63 -11.08 -5.59
CA VAL A 53 -4.74 -10.12 -4.90
C VAL A 53 -4.06 -9.22 -5.92
N ALA A 54 -3.46 -9.80 -6.96
CA ALA A 54 -2.73 -9.04 -7.96
C ALA A 54 -3.62 -8.03 -8.70
N VAL A 55 -4.83 -8.43 -9.05
CA VAL A 55 -5.70 -7.60 -9.89
C VAL A 55 -6.67 -6.77 -9.08
N ARG A 56 -7.49 -7.39 -8.24
CA ARG A 56 -8.54 -6.66 -7.53
C ARG A 56 -7.97 -5.71 -6.49
N HIS A 57 -7.14 -6.22 -5.58
CA HIS A 57 -6.58 -5.38 -4.52
C HIS A 57 -5.68 -4.28 -5.05
N MET A 58 -4.79 -4.61 -6.01
CA MET A 58 -3.88 -3.60 -6.56
C MET A 58 -4.61 -2.53 -7.35
N LEU A 59 -5.55 -2.92 -8.22
CA LEU A 59 -6.33 -1.96 -9.00
C LEU A 59 -7.22 -1.08 -8.13
N ASP A 60 -7.88 -1.65 -7.11
CA ASP A 60 -8.69 -0.87 -6.17
C ASP A 60 -7.84 0.16 -5.42
N CYS A 61 -6.63 -0.22 -4.99
CA CYS A 61 -5.72 0.71 -4.34
C CYS A 61 -5.25 1.81 -5.29
N LEU A 62 -4.77 1.42 -6.47
CA LEU A 62 -4.18 2.32 -7.43
C LEU A 62 -5.22 3.24 -8.10
N PHE A 63 -6.49 2.85 -8.12
CA PHE A 63 -7.58 3.72 -8.55
C PHE A 63 -7.64 5.02 -7.74
N GLN A 64 -7.24 5.01 -6.48
CA GLN A 64 -7.21 6.22 -5.65
C GLN A 64 -6.27 7.30 -6.21
N LEU A 65 -5.28 6.92 -7.03
CA LEU A 65 -4.41 7.88 -7.71
C LEU A 65 -5.14 8.74 -8.76
N SER A 66 -6.29 8.29 -9.24
CA SER A 66 -7.14 9.11 -10.12
C SER A 66 -7.97 10.16 -9.37
N CYS A 67 -8.04 10.05 -8.03
CA CYS A 67 -8.86 10.93 -7.20
C CYS A 67 -8.11 12.19 -6.73
N GLY A 68 -6.79 12.26 -6.91
CA GLY A 68 -6.00 13.39 -6.47
C GLY A 68 -4.51 13.29 -6.83
N ASP A 69 -3.79 14.38 -6.63
CA ASP A 69 -2.35 14.44 -6.82
C ASP A 69 -1.62 14.01 -5.56
N PHE A 70 -0.86 12.93 -5.64
CA PHE A 70 -0.05 12.36 -4.56
C PHE A 70 1.43 12.78 -4.64
N GLU A 71 1.87 13.42 -5.73
CA GLU A 71 3.28 13.78 -5.92
C GLU A 71 3.79 14.71 -4.82
N GLY A 72 4.84 14.29 -4.11
CA GLY A 72 5.46 15.04 -3.03
C GLY A 72 4.59 15.23 -1.77
N LYS A 73 3.43 14.59 -1.71
CA LYS A 73 2.47 14.74 -0.60
C LYS A 73 2.84 13.85 0.59
N ARG A 74 2.46 14.31 1.77
CA ARG A 74 2.45 13.50 2.99
C ARG A 74 1.11 12.81 3.13
N VAL A 75 1.13 11.50 3.20
CA VAL A 75 -0.08 10.66 3.21
C VAL A 75 -0.08 9.77 4.45
N ILE A 76 -1.22 9.70 5.14
CA ILE A 76 -1.44 8.72 6.20
C ILE A 76 -2.39 7.63 5.71
N ASP A 77 -2.00 6.37 5.89
CA ASP A 77 -2.85 5.20 5.67
C ASP A 77 -3.37 4.70 7.01
N ILE A 78 -4.65 4.91 7.26
CA ILE A 78 -5.31 4.60 8.53
C ILE A 78 -5.88 3.20 8.49
N GLY A 79 -5.38 2.34 9.38
CA GLY A 79 -5.77 0.92 9.41
C GLY A 79 -5.15 0.14 8.25
N SER A 80 -3.85 0.31 8.03
CA SER A 80 -3.11 -0.21 6.87
C SER A 80 -3.19 -1.73 6.70
N GLY A 81 -3.33 -2.49 7.79
CA GLY A 81 -3.48 -3.94 7.76
C GLY A 81 -2.29 -4.65 7.11
N GLY A 82 -2.55 -5.31 6.00
CA GLY A 82 -1.50 -5.92 5.16
C GLY A 82 -0.73 -4.92 4.29
N GLY A 83 -1.00 -3.61 4.42
CA GLY A 83 -0.36 -2.54 3.65
C GLY A 83 -1.25 -1.93 2.59
N PHE A 84 -2.56 -2.10 2.68
CA PHE A 84 -3.53 -1.58 1.71
C PHE A 84 -4.27 -0.34 2.24
N PRO A 85 -4.35 0.74 1.47
CA PRO A 85 -3.79 0.92 0.13
C PRO A 85 -2.36 1.48 0.10
N GLY A 86 -1.76 1.78 1.26
CA GLY A 86 -0.54 2.57 1.40
C GLY A 86 0.67 2.03 0.64
N ILE A 87 0.99 0.73 0.73
CA ILE A 87 2.16 0.16 0.03
C ILE A 87 2.01 0.22 -1.49
N PRO A 88 0.91 -0.22 -2.12
CA PRO A 88 0.70 -0.04 -3.55
C PRO A 88 0.83 1.42 -4.02
N LEU A 89 0.23 2.35 -3.27
CA LEU A 89 0.31 3.77 -3.59
C LEU A 89 1.73 4.32 -3.47
N GLN A 90 2.48 3.95 -2.42
CA GLN A 90 3.88 4.34 -2.24
C GLN A 90 4.77 3.80 -3.38
N ILE A 91 4.52 2.57 -3.83
CA ILE A 91 5.25 1.99 -4.96
C ILE A 91 4.98 2.78 -6.25
N ALA A 92 3.72 3.13 -6.49
CA ALA A 92 3.32 3.83 -7.71
C ALA A 92 3.65 5.34 -7.68
N ARG A 93 3.85 5.92 -6.49
CA ARG A 93 4.21 7.34 -6.30
C ARG A 93 5.39 7.46 -5.35
N PRO A 94 6.62 7.24 -5.84
CA PRO A 94 7.83 7.23 -5.00
C PRO A 94 8.13 8.57 -4.32
N SER A 95 7.65 9.68 -4.87
CA SER A 95 7.82 11.01 -4.29
C SER A 95 6.89 11.30 -3.10
N ALA A 96 5.80 10.55 -2.96
CA ALA A 96 4.91 10.64 -1.81
C ALA A 96 5.57 10.03 -0.56
N ARG A 97 5.19 10.53 0.61
CA ARG A 97 5.68 10.06 1.91
C ARG A 97 4.53 9.50 2.72
N PHE A 98 4.49 8.21 2.87
CA PHE A 98 3.44 7.51 3.60
C PHE A 98 3.82 7.24 5.05
N LEU A 99 2.85 7.43 5.95
CA LEU A 99 2.82 6.83 7.27
C LEU A 99 1.76 5.73 7.28
N LEU A 100 2.17 4.48 7.53
CA LEU A 100 1.30 3.31 7.60
C LEU A 100 0.94 3.08 9.07
N LEU A 101 -0.30 3.35 9.44
CA LEU A 101 -0.79 3.24 10.81
C LEU A 101 -1.70 2.02 10.95
N ASP A 102 -1.41 1.16 11.93
CA ASP A 102 -2.29 0.06 12.31
C ASP A 102 -2.26 -0.14 13.84
N SER A 103 -3.37 -0.51 14.43
CA SER A 103 -3.45 -0.76 15.88
C SER A 103 -2.77 -2.04 16.33
N ARG A 104 -2.50 -2.97 15.40
CA ARG A 104 -1.92 -4.28 15.71
C ARG A 104 -0.41 -4.29 15.46
N LYS A 105 0.38 -4.40 16.53
CA LYS A 105 1.85 -4.42 16.48
C LYS A 105 2.41 -5.45 15.47
N LYS A 106 1.85 -6.66 15.43
CA LYS A 106 2.30 -7.70 14.49
C LYS A 106 2.13 -7.30 13.01
N ARG A 107 1.07 -6.54 12.69
CA ARG A 107 0.87 -5.99 11.34
C ARG A 107 1.88 -4.91 11.03
N VAL A 108 2.13 -4.02 11.98
CA VAL A 108 3.13 -2.97 11.83
C VAL A 108 4.53 -3.55 11.64
N ASP A 109 4.89 -4.60 12.36
CA ASP A 109 6.16 -5.30 12.18
C ASP A 109 6.30 -5.87 10.76
N PHE A 110 5.24 -6.46 10.23
CA PHE A 110 5.21 -6.91 8.83
C PHE A 110 5.36 -5.74 7.84
N LEU A 111 4.65 -4.65 8.06
CA LEU A 111 4.75 -3.46 7.20
C LEU A 111 6.17 -2.91 7.18
N GLN A 112 6.84 -2.84 8.34
CA GLN A 112 8.23 -2.41 8.45
C GLN A 112 9.17 -3.38 7.70
N GLU A 113 8.99 -4.68 7.90
CA GLU A 113 9.75 -5.72 7.19
C GLU A 113 9.65 -5.56 5.66
N VAL A 114 8.45 -5.30 5.16
CA VAL A 114 8.21 -5.08 3.71
C VAL A 114 8.88 -3.78 3.25
N CYS A 115 8.71 -2.69 3.98
CA CYS A 115 9.30 -1.40 3.62
C CYS A 115 10.83 -1.50 3.55
N ASP A 116 11.45 -2.12 4.55
CA ASP A 116 12.91 -2.31 4.60
C ASP A 116 13.40 -3.19 3.45
N ALA A 117 12.76 -4.33 3.23
CA ALA A 117 13.14 -5.28 2.19
C ALA A 117 12.96 -4.74 0.77
N MET A 118 12.03 -3.82 0.58
CA MET A 118 11.74 -3.20 -0.73
C MET A 118 12.35 -1.81 -0.88
N GLY A 119 13.03 -1.30 0.14
CA GLY A 119 13.60 0.06 0.12
C GLY A 119 12.53 1.14 -0.09
N LEU A 120 11.36 0.98 0.53
CA LEU A 120 10.28 1.98 0.46
C LEU A 120 10.51 3.06 1.51
N PRO A 121 10.33 4.34 1.19
CA PRO A 121 10.51 5.44 2.14
C PRO A 121 9.31 5.62 3.10
N ALA A 122 8.40 4.66 3.16
CA ALA A 122 7.25 4.71 4.06
C ALA A 122 7.68 4.48 5.51
N GLU A 123 7.07 5.23 6.41
CA GLU A 123 7.18 5.04 7.85
C GLU A 123 6.02 4.17 8.36
N THR A 124 6.22 3.48 9.46
CA THR A 124 5.21 2.64 10.09
C THR A 124 4.98 3.05 11.53
N MET A 125 3.75 2.92 12.01
CA MET A 125 3.41 3.26 13.39
C MET A 125 2.32 2.33 13.94
N ALA A 126 2.54 1.81 15.14
CA ALA A 126 1.53 1.09 15.89
C ALA A 126 0.71 2.08 16.74
N GLY A 127 -0.59 2.05 16.61
CA GLY A 127 -1.49 2.90 17.38
C GLY A 127 -2.89 2.98 16.80
N ARG A 128 -3.79 3.55 17.57
CA ARG A 128 -5.14 3.87 17.11
C ARG A 128 -5.18 5.26 16.49
N ALA A 129 -6.00 5.43 15.47
CA ALA A 129 -6.13 6.70 14.76
C ALA A 129 -6.56 7.84 15.70
N GLU A 130 -7.47 7.55 16.62
CA GLU A 130 -7.98 8.50 17.61
C GLU A 130 -6.87 9.02 18.53
N GLU A 131 -5.97 8.14 18.95
CA GLU A 131 -4.82 8.49 19.79
C GLU A 131 -3.75 9.23 18.99
N ALA A 132 -3.48 8.77 17.78
CA ALA A 132 -2.52 9.41 16.87
C ALA A 132 -2.94 10.85 16.52
N ALA A 133 -4.24 11.11 16.36
CA ALA A 133 -4.76 12.43 16.05
C ALA A 133 -4.46 13.50 17.12
N TRP A 134 -4.20 13.09 18.36
CA TRP A 134 -3.84 14.00 19.45
C TRP A 134 -2.33 14.23 19.59
N GLN A 135 -1.50 13.50 18.85
CA GLN A 135 -0.06 13.69 18.89
C GLN A 135 0.33 14.92 18.06
N ASN A 136 0.97 15.89 18.67
CA ASN A 136 1.35 17.16 18.02
C ASN A 136 2.21 16.97 16.77
N GLN A 137 3.04 15.92 16.74
CA GLN A 137 3.88 15.59 15.59
C GLN A 137 3.11 15.01 14.40
N LEU A 138 1.87 14.56 14.61
CA LEU A 138 1.04 13.95 13.57
C LEU A 138 -0.16 14.80 13.19
N ARG A 139 -0.71 15.53 14.16
CA ARG A 139 -1.90 16.35 13.94
C ARG A 139 -1.63 17.41 12.87
N GLU A 140 -2.52 17.46 11.89
CA GLU A 140 -2.46 18.44 10.79
C GLU A 140 -1.15 18.40 9.98
N LYS A 141 -0.46 17.26 9.94
CA LYS A 141 0.83 17.09 9.25
C LYS A 141 0.72 16.34 7.91
N PHE A 142 -0.48 15.91 7.55
CA PHE A 142 -0.73 15.15 6.33
C PHE A 142 -1.58 15.94 5.35
N ASP A 143 -1.27 15.80 4.07
CA ASP A 143 -2.04 16.41 2.97
C ASP A 143 -3.22 15.52 2.60
N ILE A 144 -3.07 14.20 2.72
CA ILE A 144 -4.03 13.18 2.30
C ILE A 144 -4.12 12.11 3.39
N ALA A 145 -5.34 11.65 3.64
CA ALA A 145 -5.60 10.43 4.40
C ALA A 145 -6.28 9.41 3.49
N VAL A 146 -5.77 8.18 3.54
CA VAL A 146 -6.34 7.04 2.81
C VAL A 146 -6.71 5.94 3.79
N SER A 147 -7.68 5.13 3.44
CA SER A 147 -8.07 3.94 4.20
C SER A 147 -8.82 2.95 3.30
N ARG A 148 -8.81 1.70 3.75
CA ARG A 148 -9.56 0.63 3.08
C ARG A 148 -10.05 -0.42 4.08
#